data_2b7860d0f0b9d15ab3fd17378406d525
#
_entry.id   2b7860d0f0b9d15ab3fd17378406d525
#
_cell.length_a   1.000
_cell.length_b   1.000
_cell.length_c   1.000
_cell.angle_alpha   90.00
_cell.angle_beta   90.00
_cell.angle_gamma   90.00
#
_symmetry.space_group_name_H-M   'P 1'
#
loop_
_entity.id
_entity.type
_entity.pdbx_description
1 polymer ?
#
loop_
_entity_poly.entity_id
_entity_poly.type
_entity_poly.pdbx_seq_one_letter_code
_entity_poly.pdbx_strand_id
1 'polypeptide(L)'
;MPAPERDASFGAVCTDTRTLAPGCLFVALRGDNFDGHDFVAEAVRRGAVALLCSRAVAAEVPVLVVADTLLALGEIGRFNRSLFPGSVVALTGSAGKTTTKEMIAAILAREGAVLATAGNLNNEIGVPLTLLALHGALRYAVVEMGAAKPGDIRYLGALVRPDVAVLTNALPAHLQGFGSLQAVAETKGEIYEALGPGGIAVLNADEPFADAWLARIGARTVVRASARGAVDADVRAEDVAMHEGAARFRLVTAAGAVRVALGVPGVQQVANAVCAAAAVAALGVGLDAIQIGRASCRE
;
A
#
# COMPACT_ATOMS: atom_id res chain seq x y z
N MET A 1 33.74 26.87 13.91
CA MET A 1 32.46 27.34 14.46
C MET A 1 31.39 26.44 13.86
N PRO A 2 30.46 25.80 14.60
CA PRO A 2 29.31 25.16 13.99
C PRO A 2 28.56 26.23 13.21
N ALA A 3 28.11 25.86 11.98
CA ALA A 3 27.26 26.73 11.20
C ALA A 3 26.00 27.02 12.04
N PRO A 4 25.45 28.26 11.99
CA PRO A 4 24.23 28.56 12.70
C PRO A 4 23.15 27.55 12.29
N GLU A 5 22.48 26.94 13.25
CA GLU A 5 21.31 26.09 13.04
C GLU A 5 20.30 26.91 12.21
N ARG A 6 20.25 26.62 10.93
CA ARG A 6 19.23 27.19 10.03
C ARG A 6 18.02 26.27 10.12
N ASP A 7 17.06 26.66 10.91
CA ASP A 7 15.76 26.00 10.98
C ASP A 7 15.02 26.26 9.66
N ALA A 8 14.47 25.21 9.05
CA ALA A 8 13.71 25.32 7.80
C ALA A 8 12.41 24.55 7.92
N SER A 9 11.30 25.22 7.64
CA SER A 9 10.00 24.58 7.50
C SER A 9 9.76 24.23 6.03
N PHE A 10 9.26 23.03 5.77
CA PHE A 10 8.92 22.57 4.42
C PHE A 10 7.50 22.01 4.39
N GLY A 11 6.78 22.24 3.28
CA GLY A 11 5.41 21.79 3.10
C GLY A 11 5.28 20.46 2.35
N ALA A 12 6.35 19.98 1.73
CA ALA A 12 6.37 18.76 0.94
C ALA A 12 7.76 18.12 0.92
N VAL A 13 7.85 16.87 0.52
CA VAL A 13 9.10 16.15 0.26
C VAL A 13 9.14 15.76 -1.21
N CYS A 14 10.26 16.02 -1.88
CA CYS A 14 10.47 15.72 -3.30
C CYS A 14 11.75 14.90 -3.49
N THR A 15 11.72 13.96 -4.42
CA THR A 15 12.87 13.15 -4.83
C THR A 15 13.24 13.36 -6.29
N ASP A 16 12.44 14.14 -7.04
CA ASP A 16 12.60 14.41 -8.47
C ASP A 16 12.48 15.91 -8.75
N THR A 17 13.56 16.51 -9.26
CA THR A 17 13.58 17.94 -9.57
C THR A 17 12.59 18.34 -10.66
N ARG A 18 12.21 17.43 -11.57
CA ARG A 18 11.26 17.72 -12.66
C ARG A 18 9.84 18.04 -12.16
N THR A 19 9.45 17.44 -11.03
CA THR A 19 8.14 17.61 -10.40
C THR A 19 8.20 18.42 -9.09
N LEU A 20 9.38 18.97 -8.76
CA LEU A 20 9.62 19.69 -7.53
C LEU A 20 8.74 20.94 -7.43
N ALA A 21 7.97 21.02 -6.34
CA ALA A 21 7.21 22.20 -5.95
C ALA A 21 8.06 23.10 -5.02
N PRO A 22 7.98 24.44 -5.14
CA PRO A 22 8.67 25.35 -4.22
C PRO A 22 8.25 25.11 -2.75
N GLY A 23 9.20 25.26 -1.84
CA GLY A 23 8.96 25.06 -0.40
C GLY A 23 9.11 23.60 0.05
N CYS A 24 9.69 22.71 -0.76
CA CYS A 24 9.90 21.31 -0.40
C CYS A 24 11.29 21.04 0.23
N LEU A 25 11.37 19.92 0.97
CA LEU A 25 12.61 19.22 1.26
C LEU A 25 12.97 18.35 0.05
N PHE A 26 14.11 18.57 -0.57
CA PHE A 26 14.62 17.70 -1.63
C PHE A 26 15.48 16.59 -1.04
N VAL A 27 15.18 15.34 -1.36
CA VAL A 27 15.92 14.14 -0.93
C VAL A 27 16.77 13.65 -2.09
N ALA A 28 18.10 13.75 -1.95
CA ALA A 28 19.07 13.31 -2.95
C ALA A 28 19.28 11.79 -2.89
N LEU A 29 18.40 11.04 -3.56
CA LEU A 29 18.50 9.59 -3.65
C LEU A 29 19.61 9.17 -4.62
N ARG A 30 20.21 8.00 -4.37
CA ARG A 30 21.13 7.33 -5.31
C ARG A 30 20.45 6.08 -5.86
N GLY A 31 20.54 5.91 -7.16
CA GLY A 31 20.16 4.68 -7.87
C GLY A 31 21.35 4.15 -8.67
N ASP A 32 21.17 3.02 -9.33
CA ASP A 32 22.24 2.35 -10.11
C ASP A 32 22.75 3.22 -11.26
N ASN A 33 21.90 4.07 -11.83
CA ASN A 33 22.19 4.87 -13.03
C ASN A 33 22.16 6.39 -12.80
N PHE A 34 21.91 6.85 -11.56
CA PHE A 34 21.86 8.30 -11.27
C PHE A 34 22.26 8.58 -9.81
N ASP A 35 22.77 9.78 -9.57
CA ASP A 35 23.02 10.33 -8.24
C ASP A 35 22.22 11.61 -8.05
N GLY A 36 21.25 11.62 -7.14
CA GLY A 36 20.41 12.78 -6.81
C GLY A 36 21.21 14.00 -6.34
N HIS A 37 22.43 13.79 -5.83
CA HIS A 37 23.31 14.87 -5.41
C HIS A 37 23.77 15.77 -6.58
N ASP A 38 23.77 15.26 -7.80
CA ASP A 38 24.12 16.04 -9.00
C ASP A 38 23.04 17.08 -9.34
N PHE A 39 21.83 16.92 -8.79
CA PHE A 39 20.66 17.77 -9.02
C PHE A 39 20.38 18.76 -7.88
N VAL A 40 21.23 18.83 -6.86
CA VAL A 40 21.05 19.70 -5.70
C VAL A 40 20.94 21.18 -6.10
N ALA A 41 21.83 21.66 -6.96
CA ALA A 41 21.79 23.04 -7.43
C ALA A 41 20.50 23.36 -8.20
N GLU A 42 19.99 22.42 -9.00
CA GLU A 42 18.71 22.52 -9.68
C GLU A 42 17.53 22.54 -8.71
N ALA A 43 17.56 21.66 -7.68
CA ALA A 43 16.53 21.62 -6.67
C ALA A 43 16.40 22.97 -5.93
N VAL A 44 17.53 23.57 -5.53
CA VAL A 44 17.56 24.89 -4.88
C VAL A 44 17.02 25.98 -5.83
N ARG A 45 17.46 25.99 -7.09
CA ARG A 45 16.95 26.95 -8.10
C ARG A 45 15.44 26.83 -8.31
N ARG A 46 14.85 25.62 -8.17
CA ARG A 46 13.42 25.37 -8.29
C ARG A 46 12.65 25.63 -7.00
N GLY A 47 13.35 26.04 -5.94
CA GLY A 47 12.74 26.47 -4.68
C GLY A 47 12.68 25.41 -3.58
N ALA A 48 13.55 24.40 -3.61
CA ALA A 48 13.79 23.58 -2.44
C ALA A 48 14.31 24.46 -1.30
N VAL A 49 13.71 24.33 -0.11
CA VAL A 49 14.06 25.13 1.07
C VAL A 49 15.00 24.40 2.04
N ALA A 50 15.18 23.11 1.83
CA ALA A 50 16.13 22.26 2.55
C ALA A 50 16.52 21.04 1.68
N LEU A 51 17.64 20.42 2.02
CA LEU A 51 18.21 19.28 1.33
C LEU A 51 18.47 18.15 2.33
N LEU A 52 18.16 16.90 1.93
CA LEU A 52 18.57 15.68 2.61
C LEU A 52 19.56 14.93 1.70
N CYS A 53 20.80 14.81 2.14
CA CYS A 53 21.91 14.28 1.38
C CYS A 53 22.66 13.19 2.14
N SER A 54 23.37 12.29 1.42
CA SER A 54 24.26 11.30 2.05
C SER A 54 25.73 11.75 2.15
N ARG A 55 26.04 12.95 1.64
CA ARG A 55 27.34 13.62 1.75
C ARG A 55 27.15 15.13 1.84
N ALA A 56 28.14 15.82 2.35
CA ALA A 56 28.14 17.27 2.38
C ALA A 56 28.11 17.84 0.94
N VAL A 57 27.27 18.85 0.73
CA VAL A 57 27.14 19.60 -0.52
C VAL A 57 27.15 21.09 -0.19
N ALA A 58 27.70 21.91 -1.11
CA ALA A 58 27.62 23.35 -0.99
C ALA A 58 26.24 23.81 -1.45
N ALA A 59 25.48 24.47 -0.58
CA ALA A 59 24.16 25.00 -0.89
C ALA A 59 23.84 26.24 -0.06
N GLU A 60 22.94 27.09 -0.57
CA GLU A 60 22.47 28.30 0.12
C GLU A 60 21.34 27.99 1.11
N VAL A 61 20.78 26.79 1.08
CA VAL A 61 19.73 26.28 1.97
C VAL A 61 20.29 25.28 2.99
N PRO A 62 19.61 25.01 4.10
CA PRO A 62 20.01 23.99 5.06
C PRO A 62 20.20 22.61 4.42
N VAL A 63 21.28 21.92 4.79
CA VAL A 63 21.61 20.57 4.34
C VAL A 63 21.65 19.64 5.55
N LEU A 64 20.77 18.65 5.57
CA LEU A 64 20.81 17.55 6.52
C LEU A 64 21.59 16.39 5.88
N VAL A 65 22.71 16.02 6.50
CA VAL A 65 23.55 14.90 6.04
C VAL A 65 23.25 13.66 6.89
N VAL A 66 22.87 12.58 6.22
CA VAL A 66 22.53 11.29 6.84
C VAL A 66 23.35 10.17 6.18
N ALA A 67 23.45 9.03 6.84
CA ALA A 67 24.19 7.89 6.29
C ALA A 67 23.54 7.29 5.03
N ASP A 68 22.20 7.27 5.00
CA ASP A 68 21.39 6.69 3.91
C ASP A 68 20.12 7.54 3.71
N THR A 69 20.00 8.17 2.54
CA THR A 69 18.88 9.05 2.20
C THR A 69 17.59 8.27 1.90
N LEU A 70 17.70 7.00 1.46
CA LEU A 70 16.54 6.15 1.23
C LEU A 70 15.91 5.71 2.55
N LEU A 71 16.73 5.26 3.51
CA LEU A 71 16.25 4.94 4.85
C LEU A 71 15.67 6.17 5.55
N ALA A 72 16.32 7.33 5.41
CA ALA A 72 15.83 8.57 5.99
C ALA A 72 14.47 9.00 5.39
N LEU A 73 14.28 8.84 4.08
CA LEU A 73 12.98 9.06 3.43
C LEU A 73 11.91 8.13 4.04
N GLY A 74 12.24 6.85 4.22
CA GLY A 74 11.36 5.89 4.89
C GLY A 74 10.95 6.35 6.29
N GLU A 75 11.92 6.79 7.12
CA GLU A 75 11.67 7.26 8.48
C GLU A 75 10.81 8.53 8.53
N ILE A 76 11.02 9.48 7.61
CA ILE A 76 10.15 10.67 7.50
C ILE A 76 8.72 10.25 7.14
N GLY A 77 8.55 9.32 6.19
CA GLY A 77 7.25 8.75 5.83
C GLY A 77 6.59 8.04 7.02
N ARG A 78 7.33 7.22 7.75
CA ARG A 78 6.88 6.53 8.97
C ARG A 78 6.46 7.51 10.07
N PHE A 79 7.20 8.59 10.25
CA PHE A 79 6.84 9.65 11.19
C PHE A 79 5.51 10.30 10.80
N ASN A 80 5.33 10.70 9.52
CA ASN A 80 4.06 11.27 9.06
C ASN A 80 2.90 10.28 9.22
N ARG A 81 3.12 8.96 8.94
CA ARG A 81 2.11 7.91 9.21
C ARG A 81 1.71 7.87 10.69
N SER A 82 2.63 8.09 11.61
CA SER A 82 2.34 8.06 13.06
C SER A 82 1.42 9.20 13.51
N LEU A 83 1.35 10.28 12.75
CA LEU A 83 0.47 11.44 13.00
C LEU A 83 -0.91 11.29 12.34
N PHE A 84 -1.07 10.30 11.45
CA PHE A 84 -2.32 10.09 10.73
C PHE A 84 -3.37 9.41 11.61
N PRO A 85 -4.54 10.05 11.85
CA PRO A 85 -5.57 9.51 12.73
C PRO A 85 -6.52 8.53 12.02
N GLY A 86 -6.49 8.49 10.68
CA GLY A 86 -7.38 7.64 9.87
C GLY A 86 -6.92 6.19 9.80
N SER A 87 -7.78 5.33 9.27
CA SER A 87 -7.48 3.90 9.10
C SER A 87 -6.66 3.63 7.85
N VAL A 88 -5.68 2.73 7.95
CA VAL A 88 -4.80 2.33 6.85
C VAL A 88 -5.00 0.87 6.49
N VAL A 89 -5.36 0.63 5.24
CA VAL A 89 -5.36 -0.70 4.62
C VAL A 89 -4.07 -0.86 3.83
N ALA A 90 -3.25 -1.85 4.17
CA ALA A 90 -2.12 -2.24 3.33
C ALA A 90 -2.42 -3.50 2.55
N LEU A 91 -1.93 -3.59 1.33
CA LEU A 91 -2.09 -4.81 0.54
C LEU A 91 -0.83 -5.17 -0.25
N THR A 92 -0.66 -6.48 -0.41
CA THR A 92 0.37 -7.06 -1.29
C THR A 92 -0.18 -8.29 -2.01
N GLY A 93 0.61 -8.85 -2.90
CA GLY A 93 0.30 -10.05 -3.67
C GLY A 93 1.17 -10.12 -4.94
N SER A 94 1.16 -11.25 -5.61
CA SER A 94 1.85 -11.39 -6.90
C SER A 94 1.07 -10.71 -8.02
N ALA A 95 -0.26 -10.86 -8.04
CA ALA A 95 -1.17 -10.29 -9.02
C ALA A 95 -2.39 -9.65 -8.34
N GLY A 96 -3.10 -8.77 -9.05
CA GLY A 96 -4.36 -8.18 -8.61
C GLY A 96 -4.22 -7.07 -7.56
N LYS A 97 -3.02 -6.70 -7.15
CA LYS A 97 -2.79 -5.65 -6.15
C LYS A 97 -3.48 -4.33 -6.50
N THR A 98 -3.15 -3.77 -7.65
CA THR A 98 -3.69 -2.48 -8.09
C THR A 98 -5.21 -2.53 -8.25
N THR A 99 -5.74 -3.60 -8.84
CA THR A 99 -7.20 -3.77 -8.95
C THR A 99 -7.88 -3.84 -7.59
N THR A 100 -7.32 -4.63 -6.65
CA THR A 100 -7.85 -4.72 -5.29
C THR A 100 -7.75 -3.37 -4.55
N LYS A 101 -6.64 -2.65 -4.70
CA LYS A 101 -6.44 -1.29 -4.17
C LYS A 101 -7.53 -0.34 -4.66
N GLU A 102 -7.76 -0.30 -5.97
CA GLU A 102 -8.78 0.58 -6.56
C GLU A 102 -10.20 0.20 -6.09
N MET A 103 -10.50 -1.10 -5.96
CA MET A 103 -11.79 -1.54 -5.42
C MET A 103 -11.97 -1.10 -3.96
N ILE A 104 -10.96 -1.30 -3.10
CA ILE A 104 -11.00 -0.85 -1.71
C ILE A 104 -11.19 0.67 -1.65
N ALA A 105 -10.39 1.42 -2.40
CA ALA A 105 -10.44 2.87 -2.42
C ALA A 105 -11.80 3.40 -2.90
N ALA A 106 -12.38 2.80 -3.94
CA ALA A 106 -13.70 3.17 -4.46
C ALA A 106 -14.84 2.93 -3.46
N ILE A 107 -14.75 1.84 -2.67
CA ILE A 107 -15.74 1.57 -1.62
C ILE A 107 -15.58 2.58 -0.48
N LEU A 108 -14.35 2.76 0.02
CA LEU A 108 -14.06 3.67 1.14
C LEU A 108 -14.35 5.13 0.81
N ALA A 109 -14.22 5.54 -0.46
CA ALA A 109 -14.54 6.90 -0.92
C ALA A 109 -16.01 7.28 -0.72
N ARG A 110 -16.90 6.31 -0.53
CA ARG A 110 -18.31 6.55 -0.17
C ARG A 110 -18.50 6.90 1.30
N GLU A 111 -17.53 6.51 2.13
CA GLU A 111 -17.54 6.69 3.58
C GLU A 111 -16.72 7.92 4.04
N GLY A 112 -15.82 8.39 3.20
CA GLY A 112 -14.98 9.55 3.51
C GLY A 112 -13.82 9.75 2.53
N ALA A 113 -13.00 10.76 2.78
CA ALA A 113 -11.84 11.06 1.95
C ALA A 113 -10.78 9.94 2.06
N VAL A 114 -10.29 9.49 0.91
CA VAL A 114 -9.35 8.36 0.77
C VAL A 114 -8.11 8.81 0.03
N LEU A 115 -6.95 8.43 0.53
CA LEU A 115 -5.69 8.41 -0.22
C LEU A 115 -5.40 6.97 -0.65
N ALA A 116 -5.10 6.74 -1.91
CA ALA A 116 -4.59 5.45 -2.39
C ALA A 116 -3.23 5.63 -3.05
N THR A 117 -2.37 4.60 -2.99
CA THR A 117 -1.10 4.58 -3.71
C THR A 117 -1.30 4.95 -5.18
N ALA A 118 -0.65 6.01 -5.63
CA ALA A 118 -0.71 6.47 -7.01
C ALA A 118 0.15 5.59 -7.93
N GLY A 119 -0.41 5.17 -9.06
CA GLY A 119 0.30 4.36 -10.05
C GLY A 119 0.98 3.13 -9.42
N ASN A 120 2.29 3.00 -9.64
CA ASN A 120 3.14 1.92 -9.15
C ASN A 120 4.09 2.35 -8.01
N LEU A 121 3.74 3.38 -7.23
CA LEU A 121 4.54 3.88 -6.10
C LEU A 121 4.47 2.91 -4.90
N ASN A 122 4.85 1.65 -5.11
CA ASN A 122 4.67 0.55 -4.16
C ASN A 122 5.98 -0.05 -3.62
N ASN A 123 7.12 0.59 -3.91
CA ASN A 123 8.45 0.19 -3.46
C ASN A 123 8.99 1.08 -2.31
N GLU A 124 10.28 0.91 -1.97
CA GLU A 124 10.98 1.63 -0.89
C GLU A 124 11.08 3.15 -1.07
N ILE A 125 10.77 3.68 -2.26
CA ILE A 125 10.64 5.11 -2.52
C ILE A 125 9.17 5.52 -2.54
N GLY A 126 8.34 4.77 -3.25
CA GLY A 126 6.94 5.11 -3.51
C GLY A 126 6.05 5.02 -2.27
N VAL A 127 6.28 4.00 -1.42
CA VAL A 127 5.51 3.85 -0.17
C VAL A 127 5.77 5.03 0.78
N PRO A 128 7.02 5.44 1.09
CA PRO A 128 7.27 6.66 1.86
C PRO A 128 6.60 7.91 1.27
N LEU A 129 6.68 8.11 -0.05
CA LEU A 129 6.02 9.26 -0.70
C LEU A 129 4.49 9.22 -0.54
N THR A 130 3.89 8.03 -0.61
CA THR A 130 2.47 7.85 -0.31
C THR A 130 2.16 8.20 1.15
N LEU A 131 2.99 7.75 2.10
CA LEU A 131 2.81 8.08 3.52
C LEU A 131 2.96 9.58 3.80
N LEU A 132 3.84 10.28 3.09
CA LEU A 132 4.05 11.72 3.21
C LEU A 132 2.86 12.56 2.70
N ALA A 133 2.01 11.97 1.86
CA ALA A 133 0.77 12.60 1.41
C ALA A 133 -0.41 12.44 2.41
N LEU A 134 -0.22 11.71 3.51
CA LEU A 134 -1.23 11.58 4.56
C LEU A 134 -1.42 12.90 5.31
N HIS A 135 -2.68 13.29 5.53
CA HIS A 135 -3.04 14.48 6.29
C HIS A 135 -4.38 14.31 7.02
N GLY A 136 -4.65 15.15 8.01
CA GLY A 136 -5.77 14.98 8.94
C GLY A 136 -7.18 15.10 8.34
N ALA A 137 -7.34 15.60 7.10
CA ALA A 137 -8.65 15.64 6.43
C ALA A 137 -9.01 14.28 5.74
N LEU A 138 -8.07 13.36 5.62
CA LEU A 138 -8.31 12.01 5.10
C LEU A 138 -8.87 11.13 6.22
N ARG A 139 -9.84 10.29 5.87
CA ARG A 139 -10.38 9.26 6.76
C ARG A 139 -9.71 7.91 6.58
N TYR A 140 -9.28 7.61 5.35
CA TYR A 140 -8.70 6.33 4.98
C TYR A 140 -7.45 6.49 4.12
N ALA A 141 -6.57 5.49 4.20
CA ALA A 141 -5.49 5.30 3.26
C ALA A 141 -5.43 3.85 2.78
N VAL A 142 -5.14 3.64 1.49
CA VAL A 142 -4.97 2.32 0.87
C VAL A 142 -3.58 2.25 0.27
N VAL A 143 -2.68 1.49 0.90
CA VAL A 143 -1.26 1.45 0.56
C VAL A 143 -0.92 0.12 -0.10
N GLU A 144 -0.57 0.17 -1.38
CA GLU A 144 -0.06 -0.98 -2.13
C GLU A 144 1.43 -1.18 -1.83
N MET A 145 1.84 -2.42 -1.51
CA MET A 145 3.23 -2.79 -1.26
C MET A 145 3.71 -3.85 -2.25
N GLY A 146 4.74 -3.51 -3.01
CA GLY A 146 5.47 -4.39 -3.92
C GLY A 146 6.65 -5.05 -3.23
N ALA A 147 7.12 -6.18 -3.78
CA ALA A 147 8.35 -6.82 -3.34
C ALA A 147 9.07 -7.46 -4.54
N ALA A 148 10.39 -7.34 -4.57
CA ALA A 148 11.28 -7.96 -5.54
C ALA A 148 12.22 -8.99 -4.88
N LYS A 149 12.45 -8.91 -3.56
CA LYS A 149 13.34 -9.79 -2.78
C LYS A 149 12.78 -10.01 -1.36
N PRO A 150 13.27 -11.05 -0.65
CA PRO A 150 12.94 -11.29 0.75
C PRO A 150 13.20 -10.08 1.64
N GLY A 151 12.28 -9.81 2.58
CA GLY A 151 12.36 -8.70 3.53
C GLY A 151 11.77 -7.38 3.03
N ASP A 152 11.45 -7.23 1.73
CA ASP A 152 10.87 -5.99 1.22
C ASP A 152 9.53 -5.67 1.89
N ILE A 153 8.64 -6.66 2.01
CA ILE A 153 7.32 -6.45 2.65
C ILE A 153 7.47 -6.17 4.13
N ARG A 154 8.43 -6.80 4.81
CA ARG A 154 8.71 -6.50 6.23
C ARG A 154 9.15 -5.06 6.41
N TYR A 155 10.07 -4.56 5.57
CA TYR A 155 10.52 -3.17 5.61
C TYR A 155 9.35 -2.20 5.35
N LEU A 156 8.63 -2.38 4.26
CA LEU A 156 7.50 -1.50 3.92
C LEU A 156 6.39 -1.56 4.97
N GLY A 157 6.08 -2.76 5.48
CA GLY A 157 5.10 -2.97 6.53
C GLY A 157 5.45 -2.23 7.82
N ALA A 158 6.73 -2.21 8.21
CA ALA A 158 7.21 -1.46 9.38
C ALA A 158 7.03 0.06 9.22
N LEU A 159 7.08 0.58 8.00
CA LEU A 159 6.77 2.00 7.71
C LEU A 159 5.27 2.27 7.75
N VAL A 160 4.46 1.40 7.12
CA VAL A 160 3.02 1.59 6.93
C VAL A 160 2.23 1.35 8.21
N ARG A 161 2.56 0.32 8.99
CA ARG A 161 1.86 -0.09 10.22
C ARG A 161 0.34 -0.08 10.03
N PRO A 162 -0.20 -1.00 9.19
CA PRO A 162 -1.60 -0.98 8.79
C PRO A 162 -2.53 -1.40 9.91
N ASP A 163 -3.78 -0.93 9.83
CA ASP A 163 -4.89 -1.40 10.65
C ASP A 163 -5.52 -2.67 10.05
N VAL A 164 -5.50 -2.77 8.72
CA VAL A 164 -5.94 -3.95 7.96
C VAL A 164 -4.86 -4.36 6.96
N ALA A 165 -4.45 -5.62 6.97
CA ALA A 165 -3.49 -6.18 6.03
C ALA A 165 -4.15 -7.20 5.10
N VAL A 166 -3.96 -7.04 3.77
CA VAL A 166 -4.56 -7.89 2.75
C VAL A 166 -3.45 -8.56 1.93
N LEU A 167 -3.51 -9.88 1.79
CA LEU A 167 -2.67 -10.62 0.87
C LEU A 167 -3.56 -11.29 -0.18
N THR A 168 -3.42 -10.84 -1.44
CA THR A 168 -4.30 -11.31 -2.51
C THR A 168 -3.95 -12.73 -2.96
N ASN A 169 -2.67 -12.98 -3.26
CA ASN A 169 -2.18 -14.27 -3.73
C ASN A 169 -0.63 -14.36 -3.69
N ALA A 170 -0.12 -15.59 -3.83
CA ALA A 170 1.29 -15.86 -4.10
C ALA A 170 1.43 -16.72 -5.36
N LEU A 171 1.86 -16.10 -6.44
CA LEU A 171 2.08 -16.74 -7.74
C LEU A 171 3.57 -16.68 -8.12
N PRO A 172 4.05 -17.52 -9.06
CA PRO A 172 5.41 -17.42 -9.57
C PRO A 172 5.66 -16.06 -10.24
N ALA A 173 6.22 -15.13 -9.49
CA ALA A 173 6.58 -13.79 -9.94
C ALA A 173 7.95 -13.41 -9.36
N HIS A 174 8.78 -12.72 -10.14
CA HIS A 174 10.12 -12.28 -9.73
C HIS A 174 11.01 -13.41 -9.19
N LEU A 175 10.91 -14.63 -9.75
CA LEU A 175 11.63 -15.81 -9.27
C LEU A 175 13.15 -15.64 -9.26
N GLN A 176 13.70 -14.74 -10.09
CA GLN A 176 15.14 -14.40 -10.05
C GLN A 176 15.55 -13.77 -8.71
N GLY A 177 14.68 -12.96 -8.10
CA GLY A 177 14.92 -12.32 -6.80
C GLY A 177 14.55 -13.19 -5.61
N PHE A 178 13.52 -14.05 -5.74
CA PHE A 178 13.00 -14.88 -4.64
C PHE A 178 13.56 -16.31 -4.62
N GLY A 179 13.98 -16.84 -5.77
CA GLY A 179 14.48 -18.21 -5.90
C GLY A 179 13.40 -19.30 -5.96
N SER A 180 12.26 -19.14 -5.27
CA SER A 180 11.18 -20.12 -5.24
C SER A 180 9.80 -19.50 -4.98
N LEU A 181 8.72 -20.23 -5.33
CA LEU A 181 7.35 -19.83 -5.00
C LEU A 181 7.12 -19.80 -3.49
N GLN A 182 7.76 -20.71 -2.75
CA GLN A 182 7.70 -20.72 -1.29
C GLN A 182 8.26 -19.40 -0.71
N ALA A 183 9.42 -18.93 -1.20
CA ALA A 183 10.01 -17.67 -0.76
C ALA A 183 9.14 -16.44 -1.15
N VAL A 184 8.44 -16.50 -2.29
CA VAL A 184 7.43 -15.48 -2.65
C VAL A 184 6.31 -15.45 -1.61
N ALA A 185 5.75 -16.61 -1.26
CA ALA A 185 4.65 -16.72 -0.29
C ALA A 185 5.09 -16.28 1.12
N GLU A 186 6.28 -16.67 1.54
CA GLU A 186 6.86 -16.26 2.82
C GLU A 186 7.07 -14.75 2.91
N THR A 187 7.69 -14.15 1.88
CA THR A 187 7.92 -12.70 1.84
C THR A 187 6.61 -11.93 1.84
N LYS A 188 5.62 -12.34 1.03
CA LYS A 188 4.34 -11.64 1.00
C LYS A 188 3.57 -11.82 2.31
N GLY A 189 3.68 -12.96 2.98
CA GLY A 189 3.15 -13.20 4.31
C GLY A 189 3.70 -12.28 5.40
N GLU A 190 4.86 -11.65 5.19
CA GLU A 190 5.42 -10.64 6.11
C GLU A 190 4.48 -9.46 6.35
N ILE A 191 3.50 -9.22 5.45
CA ILE A 191 2.52 -8.16 5.62
C ILE A 191 1.73 -8.30 6.92
N TYR A 192 1.47 -9.51 7.36
CA TYR A 192 0.74 -9.78 8.59
C TYR A 192 1.54 -9.47 9.86
N GLU A 193 2.88 -9.48 9.77
CA GLU A 193 3.76 -9.09 10.88
C GLU A 193 3.68 -7.59 11.16
N ALA A 194 3.30 -6.79 10.17
CA ALA A 194 3.15 -5.34 10.29
C ALA A 194 1.91 -4.90 11.07
N LEU A 195 0.95 -5.80 11.28
CA LEU A 195 -0.26 -5.52 12.06
C LEU A 195 0.07 -5.33 13.55
N GLY A 196 -0.47 -4.26 14.13
CA GLY A 196 -0.47 -4.06 15.57
C GLY A 196 -1.39 -5.03 16.32
N PRO A 197 -1.47 -4.94 17.66
CA PRO A 197 -2.28 -5.85 18.49
C PRO A 197 -3.79 -5.85 18.12
N GLY A 198 -4.35 -4.73 17.68
CA GLY A 198 -5.75 -4.60 17.24
C GLY A 198 -5.92 -4.72 15.73
N GLY A 199 -4.87 -5.03 14.99
CA GLY A 199 -4.93 -5.11 13.53
C GLY A 199 -5.64 -6.36 13.03
N ILE A 200 -6.24 -6.26 11.84
CA ILE A 200 -7.05 -7.31 11.22
C ILE A 200 -6.36 -7.84 9.96
N ALA A 201 -6.20 -9.15 9.89
CA ALA A 201 -5.66 -9.85 8.73
C ALA A 201 -6.79 -10.29 7.81
N VAL A 202 -6.76 -9.89 6.54
CA VAL A 202 -7.60 -10.45 5.49
C VAL A 202 -6.85 -11.58 4.81
N LEU A 203 -7.32 -12.79 5.00
CA LEU A 203 -6.72 -14.01 4.49
C LEU A 203 -7.51 -14.53 3.29
N ASN A 204 -6.87 -14.62 2.13
CA ASN A 204 -7.43 -15.36 1.00
C ASN A 204 -7.36 -16.86 1.31
N ALA A 205 -8.51 -17.45 1.67
CA ALA A 205 -8.63 -18.85 2.07
C ALA A 205 -8.49 -19.83 0.89
N ASP A 206 -8.56 -19.34 -0.36
CA ASP A 206 -8.43 -20.15 -1.56
C ASP A 206 -6.98 -20.42 -1.95
N GLU A 207 -6.03 -19.77 -1.28
CA GLU A 207 -4.60 -19.88 -1.59
C GLU A 207 -3.96 -21.13 -0.96
N PRO A 208 -3.07 -21.82 -1.68
CA PRO A 208 -2.38 -23.01 -1.15
C PRO A 208 -1.53 -22.74 0.11
N PHE A 209 -1.17 -21.48 0.34
CA PHE A 209 -0.35 -21.05 1.47
C PHE A 209 -1.18 -20.51 2.65
N ALA A 210 -2.52 -20.60 2.60
CA ALA A 210 -3.40 -20.02 3.60
C ALA A 210 -3.09 -20.50 5.02
N ASP A 211 -2.83 -21.78 5.23
CA ASP A 211 -2.50 -22.33 6.55
C ASP A 211 -1.16 -21.81 7.09
N ALA A 212 -0.15 -21.67 6.23
CA ALA A 212 1.15 -21.11 6.61
C ALA A 212 1.01 -19.62 6.99
N TRP A 213 0.17 -18.87 6.27
CA TRP A 213 -0.12 -17.48 6.61
C TRP A 213 -0.95 -17.36 7.88
N LEU A 214 -1.92 -18.25 8.09
CA LEU A 214 -2.71 -18.29 9.32
C LEU A 214 -1.82 -18.51 10.56
N ALA A 215 -0.86 -19.41 10.47
CA ALA A 215 0.13 -19.63 11.53
C ALA A 215 0.96 -18.35 11.81
N ARG A 216 1.31 -17.57 10.77
CA ARG A 216 2.04 -16.30 10.90
C ARG A 216 1.18 -15.17 11.48
N ILE A 217 -0.10 -15.13 11.17
CA ILE A 217 -1.06 -14.17 11.75
C ILE A 217 -1.16 -14.38 13.27
N GLY A 218 -1.13 -15.62 13.73
CA GLY A 218 -1.19 -15.97 15.14
C GLY A 218 -2.53 -15.60 15.79
N ALA A 219 -2.48 -14.93 16.93
CA ALA A 219 -3.67 -14.58 17.72
C ALA A 219 -4.43 -13.32 17.25
N ARG A 220 -4.04 -12.72 16.12
CA ARG A 220 -4.72 -11.52 15.57
C ARG A 220 -6.08 -11.89 15.00
N THR A 221 -6.96 -10.92 14.88
CA THR A 221 -8.26 -11.11 14.19
C THR A 221 -8.04 -11.42 12.72
N VAL A 222 -8.73 -12.45 12.23
CA VAL A 222 -8.69 -12.89 10.83
C VAL A 222 -10.07 -12.71 10.21
N VAL A 223 -10.12 -12.14 9.02
CA VAL A 223 -11.28 -12.17 8.12
C VAL A 223 -10.92 -13.06 6.94
N ARG A 224 -11.58 -14.21 6.83
CA ARG A 224 -11.35 -15.20 5.77
C ARG A 224 -12.15 -14.81 4.52
N ALA A 225 -11.49 -14.70 3.39
CA ALA A 225 -12.08 -14.36 2.09
C ALA A 225 -12.00 -15.56 1.14
N SER A 226 -13.09 -15.91 0.45
CA SER A 226 -13.10 -17.00 -0.54
C SER A 226 -13.90 -16.62 -1.79
N ALA A 227 -13.25 -16.64 -2.94
CA ALA A 227 -13.90 -16.52 -4.23
C ALA A 227 -14.50 -17.85 -4.73
N ARG A 228 -14.10 -18.99 -4.11
CA ARG A 228 -14.58 -20.34 -4.43
C ARG A 228 -15.79 -20.77 -3.59
N GLY A 229 -16.24 -19.90 -2.70
CA GLY A 229 -17.44 -20.13 -1.89
C GLY A 229 -17.22 -21.04 -0.68
N ALA A 230 -16.01 -21.07 -0.11
CA ALA A 230 -15.75 -21.84 1.12
C ALA A 230 -16.73 -21.43 2.22
N VAL A 231 -17.46 -22.37 2.78
CA VAL A 231 -18.56 -22.11 3.72
C VAL A 231 -18.10 -21.56 5.08
N ASP A 232 -16.83 -21.78 5.40
CA ASP A 232 -16.17 -21.28 6.61
C ASP A 232 -15.50 -19.92 6.41
N ALA A 233 -15.62 -19.31 5.21
CA ALA A 233 -15.14 -17.98 4.94
C ALA A 233 -16.16 -16.91 5.40
N ASP A 234 -15.66 -15.86 6.05
CA ASP A 234 -16.45 -14.74 6.54
C ASP A 234 -17.06 -13.92 5.40
N VAL A 235 -16.28 -13.78 4.31
CA VAL A 235 -16.68 -13.09 3.08
C VAL A 235 -16.44 -14.00 1.90
N ARG A 236 -17.50 -14.34 1.14
CA ARG A 236 -17.37 -15.28 0.03
C ARG A 236 -18.24 -14.94 -1.17
N ALA A 237 -17.83 -15.42 -2.32
CA ALA A 237 -18.62 -15.37 -3.54
C ALA A 237 -19.43 -16.65 -3.71
N GLU A 238 -20.69 -16.50 -4.07
CA GLU A 238 -21.59 -17.59 -4.48
C GLU A 238 -22.19 -17.25 -5.85
N ASP A 239 -22.68 -18.26 -6.57
CA ASP A 239 -23.38 -18.10 -7.87
C ASP A 239 -22.53 -17.31 -8.90
N VAL A 240 -21.23 -17.59 -8.97
CA VAL A 240 -20.33 -16.89 -9.91
C VAL A 240 -20.67 -17.26 -11.34
N ALA A 241 -21.04 -16.26 -12.13
CA ALA A 241 -21.34 -16.39 -13.55
C ALA A 241 -20.61 -15.34 -14.37
N MET A 242 -20.16 -15.72 -15.58
CA MET A 242 -19.55 -14.78 -16.52
C MET A 242 -20.63 -14.25 -17.48
N HIS A 243 -20.66 -12.93 -17.66
CA HIS A 243 -21.56 -12.27 -18.59
C HIS A 243 -20.78 -11.20 -19.36
N GLU A 244 -20.72 -11.34 -20.67
CA GLU A 244 -19.95 -10.43 -21.55
C GLU A 244 -18.50 -10.21 -21.10
N GLY A 245 -17.84 -11.27 -20.60
CA GLY A 245 -16.45 -11.21 -20.11
C GLY A 245 -16.28 -10.70 -18.69
N ALA A 246 -17.33 -10.17 -18.05
CA ALA A 246 -17.31 -9.70 -16.68
C ALA A 246 -18.01 -10.68 -15.71
N ALA A 247 -17.57 -10.73 -14.46
CA ALA A 247 -18.15 -11.62 -13.46
C ALA A 247 -19.35 -10.97 -12.75
N ARG A 248 -20.39 -11.78 -12.54
CA ARG A 248 -21.51 -11.49 -11.65
C ARG A 248 -21.57 -12.57 -10.57
N PHE A 249 -21.79 -12.21 -9.33
CA PHE A 249 -21.85 -13.14 -8.24
C PHE A 249 -22.66 -12.58 -7.06
N ARG A 250 -23.01 -13.44 -6.13
CA ARG A 250 -23.57 -13.09 -4.84
C ARG A 250 -22.43 -13.00 -3.83
N LEU A 251 -22.17 -11.82 -3.30
CA LEU A 251 -21.24 -11.61 -2.19
C LEU A 251 -21.98 -11.86 -0.89
N VAL A 252 -21.47 -12.78 -0.08
CA VAL A 252 -22.05 -13.16 1.22
C VAL A 252 -21.09 -12.77 2.33
N THR A 253 -21.63 -12.13 3.35
CA THR A 253 -20.93 -11.74 4.59
C THR A 253 -21.80 -12.04 5.81
N ALA A 254 -21.27 -11.88 7.02
CA ALA A 254 -22.06 -11.99 8.25
C ALA A 254 -23.21 -10.97 8.33
N ALA A 255 -23.10 -9.81 7.67
CA ALA A 255 -24.14 -8.78 7.64
C ALA A 255 -25.24 -9.05 6.60
N GLY A 256 -25.11 -10.10 5.79
CA GLY A 256 -26.06 -10.47 4.74
C GLY A 256 -25.41 -10.74 3.39
N ALA A 257 -26.18 -10.60 2.32
CA ALA A 257 -25.70 -10.86 0.98
C ALA A 257 -26.17 -9.80 -0.03
N VAL A 258 -25.30 -9.50 -1.02
CA VAL A 258 -25.57 -8.53 -2.08
C VAL A 258 -25.12 -9.08 -3.43
N ARG A 259 -25.81 -8.72 -4.50
CA ARG A 259 -25.39 -9.04 -5.88
C ARG A 259 -24.34 -8.02 -6.35
N VAL A 260 -23.22 -8.54 -6.86
CA VAL A 260 -22.12 -7.78 -7.41
C VAL A 260 -21.98 -8.06 -8.89
N ALA A 261 -21.80 -7.01 -9.69
CA ALA A 261 -21.45 -7.09 -11.10
C ALA A 261 -20.15 -6.30 -11.31
N LEU A 262 -19.08 -6.96 -11.70
CA LEU A 262 -17.80 -6.30 -11.93
C LEU A 262 -17.79 -5.59 -13.28
N GLY A 263 -17.18 -4.41 -13.34
CA GLY A 263 -16.96 -3.66 -14.59
C GLY A 263 -15.67 -4.04 -15.32
N VAL A 264 -14.88 -4.97 -14.73
CA VAL A 264 -13.59 -5.43 -15.26
C VAL A 264 -13.67 -6.89 -15.68
N PRO A 265 -13.05 -7.28 -16.82
CA PRO A 265 -13.12 -8.64 -17.31
C PRO A 265 -12.25 -9.61 -16.52
N GLY A 266 -12.64 -10.88 -16.55
CA GLY A 266 -11.86 -11.99 -16.01
C GLY A 266 -12.38 -12.54 -14.68
N VAL A 267 -12.45 -13.86 -14.56
CA VAL A 267 -12.92 -14.57 -13.37
C VAL A 267 -12.02 -14.33 -12.14
N GLN A 268 -10.72 -14.09 -12.35
CA GLN A 268 -9.77 -13.75 -11.28
C GLN A 268 -10.14 -12.47 -10.52
N GLN A 269 -10.95 -11.59 -11.13
CA GLN A 269 -11.41 -10.36 -10.48
C GLN A 269 -12.39 -10.63 -9.34
N VAL A 270 -13.01 -11.82 -9.31
CA VAL A 270 -13.87 -12.22 -8.18
C VAL A 270 -13.04 -12.32 -6.90
N ALA A 271 -11.86 -12.94 -6.96
CA ALA A 271 -10.96 -13.03 -5.79
C ALA A 271 -10.50 -11.63 -5.32
N ASN A 272 -10.14 -10.73 -6.25
CA ASN A 272 -9.79 -9.35 -5.93
C ASN A 272 -10.95 -8.62 -5.25
N ALA A 273 -12.18 -8.77 -5.77
CA ALA A 273 -13.38 -8.13 -5.21
C ALA A 273 -13.76 -8.68 -3.84
N VAL A 274 -13.64 -9.99 -3.63
CA VAL A 274 -13.93 -10.62 -2.32
C VAL A 274 -12.90 -10.18 -1.28
N CYS A 275 -11.60 -10.14 -1.63
CA CYS A 275 -10.55 -9.61 -0.75
C CYS A 275 -10.78 -8.11 -0.44
N ALA A 276 -11.20 -7.31 -1.44
CA ALA A 276 -11.53 -5.90 -1.22
C ALA A 276 -12.73 -5.74 -0.29
N ALA A 277 -13.80 -6.52 -0.49
CA ALA A 277 -14.97 -6.53 0.38
C ALA A 277 -14.63 -6.95 1.81
N ALA A 278 -13.77 -7.96 1.98
CA ALA A 278 -13.29 -8.39 3.29
C ALA A 278 -12.49 -7.30 4.00
N ALA A 279 -11.64 -6.56 3.26
CA ALA A 279 -10.85 -5.46 3.82
C ALA A 279 -11.73 -4.31 4.34
N VAL A 280 -12.76 -3.93 3.59
CA VAL A 280 -13.65 -2.84 4.00
C VAL A 280 -14.63 -3.28 5.09
N ALA A 281 -15.09 -4.54 5.06
CA ALA A 281 -15.90 -5.12 6.14
C ALA A 281 -15.12 -5.17 7.47
N ALA A 282 -13.80 -5.45 7.42
CA ALA A 282 -12.90 -5.40 8.57
C ALA A 282 -12.85 -4.00 9.22
N LEU A 283 -13.10 -2.94 8.45
CA LEU A 283 -13.21 -1.55 8.93
C LEU A 283 -14.64 -1.18 9.39
N GLY A 284 -15.57 -2.13 9.40
CA GLY A 284 -16.96 -1.90 9.79
C GLY A 284 -17.83 -1.24 8.72
N VAL A 285 -17.38 -1.22 7.46
CA VAL A 285 -18.15 -0.66 6.34
C VAL A 285 -19.29 -1.61 5.97
N GLY A 286 -20.51 -1.07 5.90
CA GLY A 286 -21.72 -1.83 5.63
C GLY A 286 -21.84 -2.32 4.18
N LEU A 287 -22.73 -3.32 3.96
CA LEU A 287 -22.97 -3.92 2.64
C LEU A 287 -23.43 -2.93 1.58
N ASP A 288 -24.19 -1.89 1.96
CA ASP A 288 -24.71 -0.89 1.02
C ASP A 288 -23.58 -0.10 0.34
N ALA A 289 -22.47 0.13 1.04
CA ALA A 289 -21.28 0.74 0.46
C ALA A 289 -20.52 -0.23 -0.47
N ILE A 290 -20.57 -1.54 -0.18
CA ILE A 290 -19.92 -2.60 -0.95
C ILE A 290 -20.69 -2.90 -2.24
N GLN A 291 -21.96 -2.52 -2.36
CA GLN A 291 -22.76 -2.70 -3.57
C GLN A 291 -22.19 -1.87 -4.72
N ILE A 292 -21.09 -2.34 -5.28
CA ILE A 292 -20.36 -1.67 -6.35
C ILE A 292 -21.07 -1.93 -7.67
N GLY A 293 -21.97 -1.01 -8.04
CA GLY A 293 -22.25 -0.81 -9.44
C GLY A 293 -21.05 -0.11 -10.07
N ARG A 294 -20.33 -0.79 -10.97
CA ARG A 294 -19.27 -0.24 -11.83
C ARG A 294 -18.05 0.32 -11.09
N ALA A 295 -17.18 -0.54 -10.63
CA ALA A 295 -15.78 -0.17 -10.48
C ALA A 295 -15.24 0.13 -11.88
N SER A 296 -15.26 1.40 -12.29
CA SER A 296 -14.57 1.85 -13.48
C SER A 296 -13.09 1.96 -13.10
N CYS A 297 -12.31 0.89 -13.35
CA CYS A 297 -10.88 1.08 -13.57
C CYS A 297 -10.77 1.92 -14.86
N ARG A 298 -10.57 3.21 -14.73
CA ARG A 298 -10.06 4.04 -15.83
C ARG A 298 -8.55 3.90 -15.75
N GLU A 299 -7.98 3.38 -16.86
CA GLU A 299 -6.55 3.41 -17.14
C GLU A 299 -5.98 4.84 -17.07
#